data_0e8884fd2641f077340e3b1d34be13f0
#
_entry.id   0e8884fd2641f077340e3b1d34be13f0
#
_cell.length_a   1.000
_cell.length_b   1.000
_cell.length_c   1.000
_cell.angle_alpha   90.00
_cell.angle_beta   90.00
_cell.angle_gamma   90.00
#
_symmetry.space_group_name_H-M   'P 1'
#
loop_
_entity.id
_entity.type
_entity.pdbx_description
1 polymer ?
#
loop_
_entity_poly.entity_id
_entity_poly.type
_entity_poly.pdbx_seq_one_letter_code
_entity_poly.pdbx_strand_id
1 'polypeptide(L)'
;MKKYMKKWLLFPLTALLLAACSLPGLGASVNNDGIVITGGTTTEMQILSYMVRGMVEHYLPDASVDMVNNLGSSTLNHQAMIGGDANVSAARYTGTSLTGELAMDPITDPTLAFESVVKGFDDKFNQVWFPSYGFANTYAFLVTREFAEENNLKTVSDLAALAPNLRAGVDNSWMEREGDGYEAFKETYGFDFQRVYPMQVGLVYDALQADEMDIVLGYST
;
A
#
# COMPACT_ATOMS: atom_id res chain seq x y z
N MET A 1 8.32 55.97 29.41
CA MET A 1 8.91 54.65 29.59
C MET A 1 7.96 53.43 29.35
N LYS A 2 6.86 53.58 28.57
CA LYS A 2 5.87 52.48 28.35
C LYS A 2 5.88 51.86 26.92
N LYS A 3 6.77 52.29 26.01
CA LYS A 3 6.73 51.92 24.61
C LYS A 3 7.70 50.78 24.19
N TYR A 4 8.61 50.37 25.04
CA TYR A 4 9.64 49.35 24.76
C TYR A 4 9.34 47.96 25.34
N MET A 5 8.35 47.87 26.23
CA MET A 5 8.02 46.62 26.91
C MET A 5 7.16 45.66 26.04
N LYS A 6 6.50 46.16 24.99
CA LYS A 6 5.69 45.30 24.07
C LYS A 6 6.50 44.57 23.00
N LYS A 7 7.73 44.98 22.71
CA LYS A 7 8.56 44.34 21.68
C LYS A 7 9.38 43.16 22.21
N TRP A 8 9.60 43.06 23.51
CA TRP A 8 10.36 41.98 24.13
C TRP A 8 9.54 40.73 24.43
N LEU A 9 8.21 40.83 24.45
CA LEU A 9 7.32 39.68 24.66
C LEU A 9 6.98 38.92 23.37
N LEU A 10 7.25 39.47 22.19
CA LEU A 10 7.04 38.82 20.91
C LEU A 10 8.22 37.91 20.47
N PHE A 11 9.41 38.14 21.00
CA PHE A 11 10.61 37.38 20.64
C PHE A 11 10.63 35.95 21.19
N PRO A 12 10.20 35.68 22.46
CA PRO A 12 10.14 34.28 22.93
C PRO A 12 8.97 33.48 22.34
N LEU A 13 7.91 34.12 21.84
CA LEU A 13 6.78 33.42 21.24
C LEU A 13 7.09 32.91 19.80
N THR A 14 7.90 33.66 19.04
CA THR A 14 8.38 33.21 17.71
C THR A 14 9.45 32.13 17.82
N ALA A 15 10.26 32.13 18.88
CA ALA A 15 11.23 31.07 19.13
C ALA A 15 10.56 29.73 19.54
N LEU A 16 9.40 29.80 20.22
CA LEU A 16 8.61 28.60 20.55
C LEU A 16 7.93 27.95 19.34
N LEU A 17 7.58 28.73 18.32
CA LEU A 17 6.95 28.22 17.09
C LEU A 17 7.95 27.53 16.14
N LEU A 18 9.25 27.85 16.25
CA LEU A 18 10.30 27.19 15.47
C LEU A 18 10.80 25.87 16.11
N ALA A 19 10.52 25.63 17.38
CA ALA A 19 10.84 24.38 18.08
C ALA A 19 9.77 23.28 17.88
N ALA A 20 8.61 23.61 17.29
CA ALA A 20 7.51 22.66 17.08
C ALA A 20 7.66 21.77 15.83
N CYS A 21 8.74 21.93 15.06
CA CYS A 21 8.98 21.14 13.84
C CYS A 21 9.83 19.88 14.08
N SER A 22 10.21 19.56 15.31
CA SER A 22 10.83 18.28 15.66
C SER A 22 9.89 17.46 16.55
N LEU A 23 8.83 16.92 15.97
CA LEU A 23 8.08 15.84 16.63
C LEU A 23 8.96 14.59 16.65
N PRO A 24 9.27 14.01 17.84
CA PRO A 24 9.96 12.73 17.93
C PRO A 24 9.08 11.68 17.27
N GLY A 25 9.56 11.10 16.16
CA GLY A 25 8.85 10.06 15.41
C GLY A 25 8.52 10.40 13.95
N LEU A 26 8.68 11.67 13.54
CA LEU A 26 8.61 12.09 12.13
C LEU A 26 9.97 12.71 11.78
N GLY A 27 10.89 11.90 11.25
CA GLY A 27 12.22 12.31 10.81
C GLY A 27 13.35 11.74 11.64
N ALA A 28 13.28 10.49 12.04
CA ALA A 28 14.48 9.73 12.33
C ALA A 28 15.13 9.45 10.97
N SER A 29 15.97 10.40 10.50
CA SER A 29 16.90 10.08 9.41
C SER A 29 17.62 8.81 9.83
N VAL A 30 17.53 7.77 8.99
CA VAL A 30 18.32 6.55 9.16
C VAL A 30 19.75 7.03 9.39
N ASN A 31 20.28 6.84 10.59
CA ASN A 31 21.72 7.01 10.81
C ASN A 31 22.37 6.11 9.76
N ASN A 32 23.32 6.62 9.00
CA ASN A 32 23.91 6.01 7.79
C ASN A 32 24.40 4.55 7.96
N ASP A 33 24.31 3.96 9.16
CA ASP A 33 24.82 2.63 9.50
C ASP A 33 23.71 1.63 9.87
N GLY A 34 22.45 2.01 9.88
CA GLY A 34 21.32 1.15 10.26
C GLY A 34 20.50 0.64 9.06
N ILE A 35 19.90 -0.53 9.22
CA ILE A 35 18.92 -1.08 8.28
C ILE A 35 17.54 -0.83 8.84
N VAL A 36 16.70 -0.12 8.09
CA VAL A 36 15.30 0.13 8.45
C VAL A 36 14.40 -0.46 7.38
N ILE A 37 13.61 -1.45 7.79
CA ILE A 37 12.75 -2.24 6.89
C ILE A 37 11.33 -1.68 6.95
N THR A 38 10.74 -1.35 5.80
CA THR A 38 9.32 -0.98 5.73
C THR A 38 8.46 -2.18 5.40
N GLY A 39 7.25 -2.22 5.99
CA GLY A 39 6.21 -3.21 5.73
C GLY A 39 4.82 -2.57 5.67
N GLY A 40 3.90 -3.28 5.01
CA GLY A 40 2.50 -2.86 4.85
C GLY A 40 1.57 -3.40 5.93
N THR A 41 0.27 -3.28 5.68
CA THR A 41 -0.80 -3.64 6.61
C THR A 41 -1.32 -5.07 6.44
N THR A 42 -1.07 -5.72 5.30
CA THR A 42 -1.52 -7.10 5.08
C THR A 42 -0.66 -8.09 5.86
N THR A 43 -1.25 -9.21 6.26
CA THR A 43 -0.53 -10.29 6.95
C THR A 43 0.66 -10.80 6.13
N GLU A 44 0.48 -10.95 4.81
CA GLU A 44 1.57 -11.31 3.89
C GLU A 44 2.74 -10.34 3.97
N MET A 45 2.50 -9.04 3.84
CA MET A 45 3.55 -8.02 3.89
C MET A 45 4.27 -8.00 5.24
N GLN A 46 3.53 -8.23 6.33
CA GLN A 46 4.12 -8.31 7.67
C GLN A 46 5.01 -9.55 7.81
N ILE A 47 4.56 -10.73 7.37
CA ILE A 47 5.35 -11.96 7.37
C ILE A 47 6.64 -11.75 6.58
N LEU A 48 6.56 -11.23 5.35
CA LEU A 48 7.73 -10.96 4.52
C LEU A 48 8.70 -9.98 5.19
N SER A 49 8.18 -8.95 5.84
CA SER A 49 9.02 -7.97 6.57
C SER A 49 9.79 -8.62 7.72
N TYR A 50 9.15 -9.49 8.50
CA TYR A 50 9.83 -10.23 9.56
C TYR A 50 10.80 -11.28 9.03
N MET A 51 10.51 -11.92 7.89
CA MET A 51 11.45 -12.84 7.23
C MET A 51 12.70 -12.10 6.76
N VAL A 52 12.54 -10.95 6.10
CA VAL A 52 13.68 -10.12 5.67
C VAL A 52 14.49 -9.66 6.88
N ARG A 53 13.83 -9.20 7.95
CA ARG A 53 14.50 -8.85 9.20
C ARG A 53 15.34 -10.02 9.74
N GLY A 54 14.75 -11.20 9.88
CA GLY A 54 15.45 -12.39 10.39
C GLY A 54 16.65 -12.78 9.53
N MET A 55 16.55 -12.64 8.19
CA MET A 55 17.68 -12.88 7.27
C MET A 55 18.79 -11.85 7.47
N VAL A 56 18.43 -10.57 7.60
CA VAL A 56 19.42 -9.50 7.85
C VAL A 56 20.14 -9.73 9.19
N GLU A 57 19.39 -9.97 10.27
CA GLU A 57 19.97 -10.24 11.60
C GLU A 57 20.87 -11.49 11.62
N HIS A 58 20.54 -12.51 10.80
CA HIS A 58 21.34 -13.73 10.68
C HIS A 58 22.67 -13.51 9.95
N TYR A 59 22.62 -12.81 8.80
CA TYR A 59 23.81 -12.62 7.95
C TYR A 59 24.64 -11.40 8.30
N LEU A 60 24.06 -10.43 8.98
CA LEU A 60 24.70 -9.18 9.42
C LEU A 60 24.46 -8.95 10.92
N PRO A 61 25.04 -9.82 11.79
CA PRO A 61 24.73 -9.80 13.24
C PRO A 61 25.11 -8.51 13.95
N ASP A 62 26.02 -7.73 13.39
CA ASP A 62 26.46 -6.45 13.94
C ASP A 62 25.65 -5.25 13.43
N ALA A 63 24.71 -5.46 12.49
CA ALA A 63 23.88 -4.40 11.95
C ALA A 63 22.73 -4.04 12.91
N SER A 64 22.47 -2.75 13.09
CA SER A 64 21.22 -2.29 13.72
C SER A 64 20.08 -2.47 12.75
N VAL A 65 19.00 -3.17 13.16
CA VAL A 65 17.83 -3.43 12.32
C VAL A 65 16.58 -2.92 13.01
N ASP A 66 15.96 -1.92 12.39
CA ASP A 66 14.67 -1.36 12.80
C ASP A 66 13.58 -1.64 11.77
N MET A 67 12.31 -1.47 12.17
CA MET A 67 11.16 -1.70 11.29
C MET A 67 10.16 -0.55 11.39
N VAL A 68 9.69 -0.10 10.22
CA VAL A 68 8.55 0.82 10.07
C VAL A 68 7.40 0.03 9.46
N ASN A 69 6.55 -0.54 10.31
CA ASN A 69 5.43 -1.40 9.91
C ASN A 69 4.11 -0.62 9.80
N ASN A 70 3.09 -1.30 9.23
CA ASN A 70 1.72 -0.80 9.12
C ASN A 70 1.57 0.47 8.27
N LEU A 71 2.45 0.67 7.31
CA LEU A 71 2.26 1.71 6.32
C LEU A 71 1.08 1.33 5.40
N GLY A 72 0.03 2.14 5.43
CA GLY A 72 -1.30 1.81 4.89
C GLY A 72 -1.40 1.74 3.37
N SER A 73 -0.34 2.08 2.62
CA SER A 73 -0.33 2.00 1.16
C SER A 73 1.09 1.82 0.59
N SER A 74 1.19 1.38 -0.66
CA SER A 74 2.46 1.32 -1.39
C SER A 74 3.10 2.70 -1.54
N THR A 75 2.29 3.73 -1.70
CA THR A 75 2.74 5.12 -1.76
C THR A 75 3.43 5.55 -0.47
N LEU A 76 2.86 5.24 0.70
CA LEU A 76 3.50 5.55 1.98
C LEU A 76 4.80 4.79 2.19
N ASN A 77 4.84 3.50 1.78
CA ASN A 77 6.08 2.72 1.76
C ASN A 77 7.15 3.38 0.88
N HIS A 78 6.75 3.83 -0.30
CA HIS A 78 7.65 4.49 -1.22
C HIS A 78 8.15 5.84 -0.66
N GLN A 79 7.27 6.64 -0.06
CA GLN A 79 7.64 7.90 0.58
C GLN A 79 8.66 7.68 1.72
N ALA A 80 8.49 6.64 2.54
CA ALA A 80 9.45 6.30 3.58
C ALA A 80 10.84 5.97 2.99
N MET A 81 10.89 5.27 1.85
CA MET A 81 12.13 4.93 1.15
C MET A 81 12.82 6.17 0.57
N ILE A 82 12.10 7.03 -0.16
CA ILE A 82 12.69 8.23 -0.78
C ILE A 82 12.96 9.34 0.24
N GLY A 83 12.21 9.37 1.35
CA GLY A 83 12.42 10.30 2.47
C GLY A 83 13.61 9.94 3.36
N GLY A 84 14.14 8.72 3.23
CA GLY A 84 15.23 8.21 4.06
C GLY A 84 14.77 7.73 5.45
N ASP A 85 13.47 7.55 5.67
CA ASP A 85 12.93 6.94 6.90
C ASP A 85 13.10 5.42 6.91
N ALA A 86 13.29 4.81 5.73
CA ALA A 86 13.62 3.41 5.53
C ALA A 86 14.58 3.24 4.36
N ASN A 87 15.32 2.11 4.33
CA ASN A 87 16.26 1.78 3.25
C ASN A 87 16.05 0.37 2.68
N VAL A 88 15.13 -0.41 3.24
CA VAL A 88 14.71 -1.71 2.72
C VAL A 88 13.18 -1.78 2.70
N SER A 89 12.59 -2.12 1.55
CA SER A 89 11.17 -2.44 1.44
C SER A 89 11.02 -3.95 1.23
N ALA A 90 10.44 -4.63 2.20
CA ALA A 90 10.38 -6.10 2.21
C ALA A 90 9.33 -6.68 1.26
N ALA A 91 8.28 -5.94 0.94
CA ALA A 91 7.19 -6.42 0.10
C ALA A 91 6.71 -5.33 -0.86
N ARG A 92 6.87 -5.60 -2.14
CA ARG A 92 6.40 -4.75 -3.24
C ARG A 92 5.77 -5.62 -4.32
N TYR A 93 4.75 -5.10 -4.96
CA TYR A 93 4.07 -5.77 -6.07
C TYR A 93 4.39 -5.06 -7.37
N THR A 94 4.89 -5.81 -8.35
CA THR A 94 5.34 -5.28 -9.64
C THR A 94 4.28 -4.42 -10.33
N GLY A 95 3.05 -4.92 -10.45
CA GLY A 95 1.95 -4.16 -11.08
C GLY A 95 1.63 -2.86 -10.35
N THR A 96 1.58 -2.90 -9.01
CA THR A 96 1.32 -1.72 -8.18
C THR A 96 2.42 -0.66 -8.34
N SER A 97 3.68 -1.08 -8.33
CA SER A 97 4.80 -0.17 -8.47
C SER A 97 4.96 0.38 -9.89
N LEU A 98 4.55 -0.40 -10.90
CA LEU A 98 4.54 0.05 -12.30
C LEU A 98 3.55 1.20 -12.50
N THR A 99 2.30 1.02 -12.06
CA THR A 99 1.24 2.01 -12.30
C THR A 99 1.27 3.15 -11.27
N GLY A 100 1.56 2.86 -10.01
CA GLY A 100 1.58 3.84 -8.93
C GLY A 100 2.84 4.69 -8.91
N GLU A 101 3.99 4.10 -8.53
CA GLU A 101 5.21 4.89 -8.29
C GLU A 101 5.90 5.31 -9.59
N LEU A 102 5.88 4.49 -10.64
CA LEU A 102 6.47 4.83 -11.92
C LEU A 102 5.53 5.61 -12.84
N ALA A 103 4.21 5.58 -12.57
CA ALA A 103 3.16 6.18 -13.40
C ALA A 103 3.24 5.72 -14.87
N MET A 104 3.44 4.42 -15.07
CA MET A 104 3.46 3.76 -16.38
C MET A 104 2.13 3.07 -16.63
N ASP A 105 1.81 2.87 -17.91
CA ASP A 105 0.65 2.05 -18.27
C ASP A 105 0.80 0.60 -17.79
N PRO A 106 -0.31 -0.10 -17.48
CA PRO A 106 -0.28 -1.50 -17.07
C PRO A 106 0.38 -2.39 -18.15
N ILE A 107 1.28 -3.27 -17.74
CA ILE A 107 1.92 -4.27 -18.59
C ILE A 107 1.45 -5.65 -18.13
N THR A 108 0.79 -6.39 -19.00
CA THR A 108 0.21 -7.71 -18.69
C THR A 108 1.23 -8.85 -18.74
N ASP A 109 2.33 -8.70 -19.49
CA ASP A 109 3.42 -9.66 -19.48
C ASP A 109 4.25 -9.51 -18.20
N PRO A 110 4.31 -10.52 -17.32
CA PRO A 110 4.95 -10.40 -16.01
C PRO A 110 6.46 -10.17 -16.10
N THR A 111 7.13 -10.69 -17.13
CA THR A 111 8.57 -10.51 -17.32
C THR A 111 8.87 -9.07 -17.72
N LEU A 112 8.16 -8.56 -18.72
CA LEU A 112 8.31 -7.17 -19.17
C LEU A 112 7.92 -6.16 -18.08
N ALA A 113 6.87 -6.46 -17.31
CA ALA A 113 6.47 -5.63 -16.17
C ALA A 113 7.58 -5.56 -15.12
N PHE A 114 8.16 -6.70 -14.76
CA PHE A 114 9.24 -6.78 -13.78
C PHE A 114 10.51 -6.04 -14.27
N GLU A 115 10.96 -6.28 -15.50
CA GLU A 115 12.10 -5.60 -16.10
C GLU A 115 11.90 -4.07 -16.14
N SER A 116 10.69 -3.62 -16.47
CA SER A 116 10.32 -2.20 -16.49
C SER A 116 10.41 -1.57 -15.10
N VAL A 117 9.95 -2.28 -14.07
CA VAL A 117 10.03 -1.82 -12.67
C VAL A 117 11.47 -1.79 -12.19
N VAL A 118 12.27 -2.85 -12.42
CA VAL A 118 13.68 -2.89 -12.07
C VAL A 118 14.40 -1.68 -12.65
N LYS A 119 14.27 -1.46 -13.97
CA LYS A 119 14.89 -0.33 -14.63
C LYS A 119 14.37 1.01 -14.15
N GLY A 120 13.06 1.16 -14.01
CA GLY A 120 12.43 2.42 -13.63
C GLY A 120 12.79 2.87 -12.22
N PHE A 121 12.89 1.94 -11.28
CA PHE A 121 13.30 2.24 -9.89
C PHE A 121 14.78 2.57 -9.77
N ASP A 122 15.65 1.91 -10.54
CA ASP A 122 17.05 2.26 -10.61
C ASP A 122 17.23 3.67 -11.20
N ASP A 123 16.66 3.92 -12.37
CA ASP A 123 16.79 5.19 -13.09
C ASP A 123 16.23 6.41 -12.32
N LYS A 124 15.03 6.24 -11.69
CA LYS A 124 14.32 7.37 -11.07
C LYS A 124 14.64 7.57 -9.60
N PHE A 125 14.92 6.49 -8.87
CA PHE A 125 14.98 6.52 -7.41
C PHE A 125 16.29 5.97 -6.85
N ASN A 126 17.20 5.46 -7.70
CA ASN A 126 18.44 4.78 -7.29
C ASN A 126 18.15 3.63 -6.31
N GLN A 127 17.10 2.84 -6.60
CA GLN A 127 16.66 1.71 -5.80
C GLN A 127 16.84 0.41 -6.57
N VAL A 128 17.40 -0.61 -5.92
CA VAL A 128 17.61 -1.94 -6.47
C VAL A 128 16.42 -2.83 -6.15
N TRP A 129 15.86 -3.46 -7.18
CA TRP A 129 14.87 -4.52 -7.03
C TRP A 129 15.51 -5.89 -7.08
N PHE A 130 15.21 -6.71 -6.09
CA PHE A 130 15.63 -8.11 -6.04
C PHE A 130 14.65 -9.00 -6.82
N PRO A 131 15.07 -10.22 -7.22
CA PRO A 131 14.17 -11.20 -7.82
C PRO A 131 12.94 -11.48 -6.97
N SER A 132 11.84 -11.88 -7.64
CA SER A 132 10.59 -12.24 -6.98
C SER A 132 10.75 -13.35 -5.94
N TYR A 133 9.94 -13.34 -4.90
CA TYR A 133 9.81 -14.42 -3.92
C TYR A 133 9.28 -15.73 -4.52
N GLY A 134 8.85 -15.74 -5.78
CA GLY A 134 8.40 -16.93 -6.49
C GLY A 134 6.90 -17.21 -6.38
N PHE A 135 6.10 -16.24 -5.90
CA PHE A 135 4.65 -16.30 -5.93
C PHE A 135 4.06 -15.02 -6.52
N ALA A 136 2.78 -15.06 -6.86
CA ALA A 136 2.04 -13.91 -7.37
C ALA A 136 0.84 -13.64 -6.46
N ASN A 137 0.53 -12.36 -6.29
CA ASN A 137 -0.69 -11.88 -5.66
C ASN A 137 -1.52 -11.14 -6.70
N THR A 138 -2.81 -11.42 -6.75
CA THR A 138 -3.75 -10.77 -7.68
C THR A 138 -5.06 -10.47 -6.98
N TYR A 139 -5.82 -9.55 -7.56
CA TYR A 139 -7.17 -9.27 -7.10
C TYR A 139 -8.12 -10.42 -7.40
N ALA A 140 -9.05 -10.64 -6.48
CA ALA A 140 -10.16 -11.55 -6.67
C ALA A 140 -11.42 -11.00 -6.02
N PHE A 141 -12.55 -11.07 -6.69
CA PHE A 141 -13.83 -10.86 -6.05
C PHE A 141 -14.26 -12.11 -5.29
N LEU A 142 -14.66 -11.93 -4.04
CA LEU A 142 -15.11 -12.99 -3.16
C LEU A 142 -16.59 -12.77 -2.81
N VAL A 143 -17.33 -13.87 -2.83
CA VAL A 143 -18.70 -13.98 -2.35
C VAL A 143 -18.80 -15.22 -1.46
N THR A 144 -19.89 -15.37 -0.70
CA THR A 144 -20.10 -16.64 0.01
C THR A 144 -20.32 -17.79 -0.99
N ARG A 145 -20.03 -19.01 -0.54
CA ARG A 145 -20.24 -20.20 -1.38
C ARG A 145 -21.72 -20.36 -1.75
N GLU A 146 -22.61 -20.16 -0.77
CA GLU A 146 -24.05 -20.21 -1.00
C GLU A 146 -24.49 -19.24 -2.09
N PHE A 147 -24.04 -17.98 -1.99
CA PHE A 147 -24.39 -16.96 -2.98
C PHE A 147 -23.88 -17.32 -4.38
N ALA A 148 -22.65 -17.86 -4.48
CA ALA A 148 -22.08 -18.28 -5.74
C ALA A 148 -22.86 -19.45 -6.38
N GLU A 149 -23.26 -20.45 -5.56
CA GLU A 149 -24.00 -21.63 -6.02
C GLU A 149 -25.45 -21.26 -6.44
N GLU A 150 -26.15 -20.47 -5.66
CA GLU A 150 -27.52 -20.01 -5.92
C GLU A 150 -27.61 -19.19 -7.23
N ASN A 151 -26.59 -18.40 -7.51
CA ASN A 151 -26.54 -17.52 -8.69
C ASN A 151 -25.68 -18.09 -9.84
N ASN A 152 -25.13 -19.31 -9.68
CA ASN A 152 -24.27 -20.00 -10.66
C ASN A 152 -23.06 -19.15 -11.11
N LEU A 153 -22.43 -18.42 -10.17
CA LEU A 153 -21.30 -17.55 -10.43
C LEU A 153 -20.01 -18.34 -10.61
N LYS A 154 -19.25 -18.05 -11.65
CA LYS A 154 -17.93 -18.65 -11.95
C LYS A 154 -16.90 -17.61 -12.36
N THR A 155 -17.34 -16.52 -12.94
CA THR A 155 -16.49 -15.44 -13.45
C THR A 155 -17.01 -14.08 -12.97
N VAL A 156 -16.16 -13.05 -13.05
CA VAL A 156 -16.54 -11.67 -12.76
C VAL A 156 -17.68 -11.21 -13.68
N SER A 157 -17.67 -11.64 -14.94
CA SER A 157 -18.73 -11.26 -15.91
C SER A 157 -20.11 -11.79 -15.54
N ASP A 158 -20.20 -12.91 -14.79
CA ASP A 158 -21.49 -13.46 -14.32
C ASP A 158 -22.18 -12.52 -13.31
N LEU A 159 -21.42 -11.61 -12.68
CA LEU A 159 -21.96 -10.62 -11.74
C LEU A 159 -22.75 -9.52 -12.42
N ALA A 160 -22.60 -9.30 -13.73
CA ALA A 160 -23.15 -8.13 -14.43
C ALA A 160 -24.65 -7.93 -14.20
N ALA A 161 -25.44 -9.01 -14.20
CA ALA A 161 -26.90 -8.93 -13.97
C ALA A 161 -27.27 -8.65 -12.51
N LEU A 162 -26.41 -9.00 -11.56
CA LEU A 162 -26.64 -8.89 -10.12
C LEU A 162 -26.07 -7.60 -9.52
N ALA A 163 -24.95 -7.13 -10.09
CA ALA A 163 -24.15 -6.02 -9.57
C ALA A 163 -24.96 -4.76 -9.21
N PRO A 164 -25.99 -4.35 -9.98
CA PRO A 164 -26.82 -3.20 -9.61
C PRO A 164 -27.59 -3.34 -8.31
N ASN A 165 -27.61 -4.53 -7.71
CA ASN A 165 -28.28 -4.81 -6.43
C ASN A 165 -27.30 -5.20 -5.32
N LEU A 166 -25.98 -5.27 -5.61
CA LEU A 166 -24.96 -5.73 -4.69
C LEU A 166 -24.23 -4.58 -4.00
N ARG A 167 -23.96 -4.76 -2.69
CA ARG A 167 -23.06 -3.92 -1.90
C ARG A 167 -21.65 -4.51 -2.01
N ALA A 168 -20.73 -3.74 -2.55
CA ALA A 168 -19.34 -4.18 -2.74
C ALA A 168 -18.38 -3.53 -1.73
N GLY A 169 -17.67 -4.33 -0.95
CA GLY A 169 -16.57 -3.88 -0.09
C GLY A 169 -15.24 -3.96 -0.85
N VAL A 170 -14.49 -2.88 -0.89
CA VAL A 170 -13.22 -2.80 -1.63
C VAL A 170 -12.14 -2.10 -0.85
N ASP A 171 -10.89 -2.38 -1.17
CA ASP A 171 -9.74 -1.68 -0.61
C ASP A 171 -9.69 -0.22 -1.07
N ASN A 172 -9.41 0.69 -0.13
CA ASN A 172 -9.29 2.13 -0.38
C ASN A 172 -8.33 2.45 -1.53
N SER A 173 -7.17 1.79 -1.57
CA SER A 173 -6.16 2.06 -2.58
C SER A 173 -6.65 1.67 -3.98
N TRP A 174 -7.40 0.58 -4.09
CA TRP A 174 -7.95 0.14 -5.38
C TRP A 174 -8.99 1.09 -5.95
N MET A 175 -9.77 1.76 -5.11
CA MET A 175 -10.74 2.77 -5.55
C MET A 175 -10.10 3.92 -6.32
N GLU A 176 -8.89 4.31 -5.93
CA GLU A 176 -8.18 5.50 -6.43
C GLU A 176 -7.14 5.17 -7.51
N ARG A 177 -6.92 3.89 -7.81
CA ARG A 177 -5.88 3.49 -8.78
C ARG A 177 -6.27 3.79 -10.20
N GLU A 178 -5.38 4.42 -10.93
CA GLU A 178 -5.50 4.60 -12.37
C GLU A 178 -5.07 3.31 -13.11
N GLY A 179 -5.78 2.97 -14.19
CA GLY A 179 -5.43 1.88 -15.09
C GLY A 179 -5.82 0.46 -14.67
N ASP A 180 -5.88 0.17 -13.34
CA ASP A 180 -6.26 -1.14 -12.80
C ASP A 180 -7.12 -1.07 -11.52
N GLY A 181 -7.70 0.09 -11.24
CA GLY A 181 -8.63 0.32 -10.15
C GLY A 181 -10.10 0.19 -10.54
N TYR A 182 -10.97 0.79 -9.73
CA TYR A 182 -12.42 0.65 -9.89
C TYR A 182 -12.94 1.22 -11.21
N GLU A 183 -12.44 2.36 -11.68
CA GLU A 183 -12.85 2.93 -12.95
C GLU A 183 -12.46 2.02 -14.13
N ALA A 184 -11.24 1.51 -14.16
CA ALA A 184 -10.77 0.55 -15.15
C ALA A 184 -11.58 -0.78 -15.11
N PHE A 185 -11.99 -1.21 -13.91
CA PHE A 185 -12.90 -2.34 -13.75
C PHE A 185 -14.25 -2.11 -14.44
N LYS A 186 -14.89 -0.96 -14.21
CA LYS A 186 -16.16 -0.60 -14.86
C LYS A 186 -16.04 -0.54 -16.38
N GLU A 187 -14.97 0.05 -16.88
CA GLU A 187 -14.69 0.12 -18.32
C GLU A 187 -14.48 -1.28 -18.92
N THR A 188 -13.78 -2.16 -18.23
CA THR A 188 -13.45 -3.50 -18.72
C THR A 188 -14.66 -4.43 -18.71
N TYR A 189 -15.45 -4.42 -17.64
CA TYR A 189 -16.56 -5.37 -17.43
C TYR A 189 -17.94 -4.80 -17.81
N GLY A 190 -18.06 -3.49 -17.98
CA GLY A 190 -19.26 -2.83 -18.47
C GLY A 190 -20.41 -2.77 -17.45
N PHE A 191 -20.11 -2.91 -16.15
CA PHE A 191 -21.13 -2.80 -15.11
C PHE A 191 -20.59 -2.09 -13.85
N ASP A 192 -21.50 -1.70 -12.97
CA ASP A 192 -21.25 -1.05 -11.70
C ASP A 192 -22.01 -1.75 -10.56
N PHE A 193 -21.52 -1.66 -9.34
CA PHE A 193 -22.23 -2.15 -8.16
C PHE A 193 -23.26 -1.12 -7.66
N GLN A 194 -24.29 -1.59 -6.96
CA GLN A 194 -25.30 -0.70 -6.34
C GLN A 194 -24.63 0.36 -5.46
N ARG A 195 -23.70 -0.10 -4.66
CA ARG A 195 -22.90 0.76 -3.77
C ARG A 195 -21.55 0.13 -3.48
N VAL A 196 -20.54 0.96 -3.51
CA VAL A 196 -19.16 0.56 -3.19
C VAL A 196 -18.73 1.21 -1.87
N TYR A 197 -18.16 0.40 -1.00
CA TYR A 197 -17.69 0.80 0.32
C TYR A 197 -16.18 0.62 0.40
N PRO A 198 -15.40 1.72 0.26
CA PRO A 198 -13.97 1.67 0.48
C PRO A 198 -13.67 1.43 1.96
N MET A 199 -12.73 0.51 2.24
CA MET A 199 -12.33 0.17 3.60
C MET A 199 -10.88 -0.32 3.63
N GLN A 200 -10.34 -0.54 4.82
CA GLN A 200 -9.04 -1.20 4.95
C GLN A 200 -9.13 -2.65 4.46
N VAL A 201 -8.10 -3.12 3.77
CA VAL A 201 -8.05 -4.44 3.14
C VAL A 201 -8.37 -5.59 4.10
N GLY A 202 -7.95 -5.52 5.37
CA GLY A 202 -8.28 -6.55 6.36
C GLY A 202 -9.77 -6.61 6.73
N LEU A 203 -10.49 -5.50 6.64
CA LEU A 203 -11.91 -5.41 7.03
C LEU A 203 -12.86 -5.96 5.96
N VAL A 204 -12.43 -6.08 4.69
CA VAL A 204 -13.31 -6.58 3.63
C VAL A 204 -13.79 -8.01 3.90
N TYR A 205 -12.91 -8.85 4.43
CA TYR A 205 -13.23 -10.25 4.73
C TYR A 205 -14.23 -10.38 5.89
N ASP A 206 -14.04 -9.60 6.96
CA ASP A 206 -14.94 -9.55 8.09
C ASP A 206 -16.32 -9.03 7.69
N ALA A 207 -16.38 -8.01 6.83
CA ALA A 207 -17.62 -7.43 6.33
C ALA A 207 -18.42 -8.43 5.46
N LEU A 208 -17.74 -9.26 4.65
CA LEU A 208 -18.40 -10.35 3.91
C LEU A 208 -18.92 -11.43 4.86
N GLN A 209 -18.12 -11.83 5.84
CA GLN A 209 -18.52 -12.84 6.81
C GLN A 209 -19.69 -12.41 7.70
N ALA A 210 -19.79 -11.11 7.97
CA ALA A 210 -20.87 -10.52 8.79
C ALA A 210 -22.12 -10.14 7.99
N ASP A 211 -22.24 -10.52 6.72
CA ASP A 211 -23.35 -10.13 5.83
C ASP A 211 -23.50 -8.59 5.65
N GLU A 212 -22.48 -7.83 5.97
CA GLU A 212 -22.48 -6.38 5.72
C GLU A 212 -22.26 -6.03 4.26
N MET A 213 -21.50 -6.87 3.55
CA MET A 213 -21.26 -6.80 2.11
C MET A 213 -21.70 -8.08 1.41
N ASP A 214 -22.21 -7.93 0.19
CA ASP A 214 -22.64 -9.06 -0.64
C ASP A 214 -21.47 -9.65 -1.44
N ILE A 215 -20.50 -8.79 -1.77
CA ILE A 215 -19.27 -9.12 -2.48
C ILE A 215 -18.13 -8.24 -1.97
N VAL A 216 -16.93 -8.78 -1.96
CA VAL A 216 -15.74 -7.99 -1.60
C VAL A 216 -14.59 -8.22 -2.58
N LEU A 217 -13.76 -7.19 -2.75
CA LEU A 217 -12.47 -7.32 -3.43
C LEU A 217 -11.44 -7.79 -2.41
N GLY A 218 -10.84 -8.93 -2.66
CA GLY A 218 -9.77 -9.50 -1.85
C GLY A 218 -8.53 -9.78 -2.70
N TYR A 219 -7.62 -10.54 -2.12
CA TYR A 219 -6.35 -10.93 -2.73
C TYR A 219 -6.18 -12.44 -2.72
N SER A 220 -5.36 -12.96 -3.64
CA SER A 220 -5.12 -14.40 -3.79
C SER A 220 -4.14 -14.98 -2.77
N THR A 221 -3.53 -14.16 -1.92
CA THR A 221 -2.58 -14.55 -0.87
C THR A 221 -3.01 -14.13 0.52
#